data_ed25a4e7174cb1a60f663a2b4d5c6153
#
_entry.id   ed25a4e7174cb1a60f663a2b4d5c6153
#
_cell.length_a   1.000
_cell.length_b   1.000
_cell.length_c   1.000
_cell.angle_alpha   90.00
_cell.angle_beta   90.00
_cell.angle_gamma   90.00
#
_symmetry.space_group_name_H-M   'P 1'
#
loop_
_entity.id
_entity.type
_entity.pdbx_description
1 polymer ?
#
loop_
_entity_poly.entity_id
_entity_poly.type
_entity_poly.pdbx_seq_one_letter_code
_entity_poly.pdbx_strand_id
1 'polypeptide(L)'
;GDKARIAIFASGGGSNADKICAYFETHPDISVELIVSNKAEAGVLKVADRHGIESVYISKKYWQHPEIILPVLETSEITHIVLAGFLSLIPDWLIKTYKGRIINIHPALLPNYGGKGMYGHHVHEAVKKSGDLISGITIHEVNEHYDEGKVIFRKEVELEVMDTPEEIARKVLQAEHMYFAQVIEAWINSQHEHP
;
A
#
# COMPACT_ATOMS: atom_id res chain seq x y z
N GLY A 1 -8.36 -18.09 16.58
CA GLY A 1 -8.39 -17.85 15.17
C GLY A 1 -7.00 -17.75 14.58
N ASP A 2 -6.90 -17.95 13.30
CA ASP A 2 -5.63 -17.82 12.61
C ASP A 2 -5.18 -16.37 12.58
N LYS A 3 -3.92 -16.13 12.88
CA LYS A 3 -3.35 -14.80 12.86
C LYS A 3 -3.08 -14.36 11.42
N ALA A 4 -3.42 -13.12 11.11
CA ALA A 4 -3.00 -12.50 9.86
C ALA A 4 -1.60 -11.91 10.04
N ARG A 5 -0.74 -12.15 9.07
CA ARG A 5 0.67 -11.72 9.09
C ARG A 5 0.93 -10.90 7.83
N ILE A 6 1.20 -9.63 8.01
CA ILE A 6 1.30 -8.65 6.93
C ILE A 6 2.74 -8.45 6.48
N ALA A 7 2.94 -8.43 5.16
CA ALA A 7 4.14 -7.83 4.55
C ALA A 7 3.74 -6.49 3.95
N ILE A 8 4.47 -5.43 4.27
CA ILE A 8 4.28 -4.12 3.66
C ILE A 8 5.33 -3.93 2.57
N PHE A 9 4.90 -3.61 1.36
CA PHE A 9 5.79 -3.28 0.23
C PHE A 9 5.76 -1.77 0.03
N ALA A 10 6.92 -1.14 0.02
CA ALA A 10 7.02 0.30 -0.18
C ALA A 10 8.33 0.68 -0.88
N SER A 11 8.29 1.72 -1.70
CA SER A 11 9.46 2.20 -2.45
C SER A 11 10.08 3.47 -1.86
N GLY A 12 9.39 4.15 -0.96
CA GLY A 12 9.79 5.47 -0.46
C GLY A 12 10.05 5.54 1.03
N GLY A 13 9.69 6.68 1.63
CA GLY A 13 10.00 6.99 3.02
C GLY A 13 9.29 6.14 4.08
N GLY A 14 8.18 5.52 3.72
CA GLY A 14 7.49 4.61 4.61
C GLY A 14 6.59 5.27 5.65
N SER A 15 6.08 6.48 5.40
CA SER A 15 5.21 7.14 6.38
C SER A 15 3.92 6.35 6.63
N ASN A 16 3.33 5.77 5.59
CA ASN A 16 2.19 4.87 5.76
C ASN A 16 2.58 3.60 6.50
N ALA A 17 3.73 3.01 6.13
CA ALA A 17 4.23 1.82 6.82
C ALA A 17 4.43 2.07 8.31
N ASP A 18 4.98 3.25 8.66
CA ASP A 18 5.17 3.63 10.05
C ASP A 18 3.84 3.65 10.82
N LYS A 19 2.81 4.26 10.24
CA LYS A 19 1.47 4.32 10.85
C LYS A 19 0.84 2.92 10.98
N ILE A 20 1.00 2.09 9.96
CA ILE A 20 0.47 0.72 9.98
C ILE A 20 1.18 -0.12 11.06
N CYS A 21 2.50 -0.05 11.14
CA CYS A 21 3.25 -0.78 12.15
C CYS A 21 2.84 -0.37 13.56
N ALA A 22 2.70 0.93 13.80
CA ALA A 22 2.26 1.43 15.11
C ALA A 22 0.85 0.95 15.46
N TYR A 23 -0.05 0.98 14.48
CA TYR A 23 -1.45 0.57 14.68
C TYR A 23 -1.57 -0.90 15.12
N PHE A 24 -0.78 -1.78 14.52
CA PHE A 24 -0.87 -3.21 14.79
C PHE A 24 0.11 -3.71 15.84
N GLU A 25 0.91 -2.83 16.44
CA GLU A 25 1.99 -3.22 17.37
C GLU A 25 1.52 -4.15 18.49
N THR A 26 0.35 -3.87 19.05
CA THR A 26 -0.20 -4.68 20.15
C THR A 26 -1.48 -5.44 19.76
N HIS A 27 -1.78 -5.50 18.47
CA HIS A 27 -2.99 -6.18 18.01
C HIS A 27 -2.87 -7.68 18.24
N PRO A 28 -3.92 -8.33 18.82
CA PRO A 28 -3.83 -9.75 19.18
C PRO A 28 -3.86 -10.70 17.99
N ASP A 29 -4.45 -10.30 16.87
CA ASP A 29 -4.71 -11.20 15.74
C ASP A 29 -4.06 -10.79 14.43
N ILE A 30 -3.51 -9.58 14.34
CA ILE A 30 -2.90 -9.06 13.12
C ILE A 30 -1.53 -8.49 13.48
N SER A 31 -0.50 -8.89 12.75
CA SER A 31 0.86 -8.38 12.97
C SER A 31 1.52 -8.01 11.65
N VAL A 32 2.41 -7.01 11.70
CA VAL A 32 3.29 -6.70 10.57
C VAL A 32 4.60 -7.44 10.80
N GLU A 33 4.92 -8.37 9.91
CA GLU A 33 6.07 -9.27 10.10
C GLU A 33 7.22 -9.00 9.14
N LEU A 34 6.98 -8.26 8.06
CA LEU A 34 7.99 -8.04 7.04
C LEU A 34 7.74 -6.73 6.32
N ILE A 35 8.83 -6.01 6.04
CA ILE A 35 8.80 -4.86 5.14
C ILE A 35 9.70 -5.17 3.95
N VAL A 36 9.17 -5.00 2.75
CA VAL A 36 9.89 -5.24 1.51
C VAL A 36 10.00 -3.95 0.72
N SER A 37 11.18 -3.63 0.23
CA SER A 37 11.37 -2.51 -0.68
C SER A 37 12.12 -2.94 -1.93
N ASN A 38 11.81 -2.27 -3.04
CA ASN A 38 12.51 -2.45 -4.31
C ASN A 38 13.58 -1.36 -4.52
N LYS A 39 13.83 -0.55 -3.49
CA LYS A 39 14.86 0.51 -3.51
C LYS A 39 15.80 0.29 -2.33
N ALA A 40 17.10 0.16 -2.63
CA ALA A 40 18.11 -0.14 -1.62
C ALA A 40 18.20 0.92 -0.51
N GLU A 41 17.90 2.17 -0.82
CA GLU A 41 18.02 3.28 0.11
C GLU A 41 16.68 3.84 0.57
N ALA A 42 15.61 3.07 0.43
CA ALA A 42 14.27 3.52 0.83
C ALA A 42 14.21 3.78 2.33
N GLY A 43 13.59 4.90 2.70
CA GLY A 43 13.41 5.25 4.12
C GLY A 43 12.56 4.23 4.88
N VAL A 44 11.72 3.47 4.18
CA VAL A 44 10.90 2.43 4.80
C VAL A 44 11.73 1.35 5.49
N LEU A 45 12.97 1.12 5.05
CA LEU A 45 13.87 0.16 5.70
C LEU A 45 14.25 0.63 7.10
N LYS A 46 14.34 1.96 7.31
CA LYS A 46 14.58 2.54 8.65
C LYS A 46 13.32 2.45 9.52
N VAL A 47 12.15 2.51 8.91
CA VAL A 47 10.88 2.29 9.62
C VAL A 47 10.87 0.87 10.21
N ALA A 48 11.29 -0.10 9.43
CA ALA A 48 11.39 -1.49 9.89
C ALA A 48 12.30 -1.60 11.11
N ASP A 49 13.47 -0.95 11.07
CA ASP A 49 14.41 -0.95 12.19
C ASP A 49 13.78 -0.36 13.45
N ARG A 50 13.08 0.78 13.33
CA ARG A 50 12.45 1.44 14.49
C ARG A 50 11.40 0.56 15.15
N HIS A 51 10.69 -0.24 14.38
CA HIS A 51 9.63 -1.11 14.90
C HIS A 51 10.09 -2.53 15.20
N GLY A 52 11.37 -2.82 15.00
CA GLY A 52 11.90 -4.16 15.21
C GLY A 52 11.35 -5.20 14.26
N ILE A 53 11.01 -4.78 13.04
CA ILE A 53 10.42 -5.64 12.01
C ILE A 53 11.50 -5.99 10.99
N GLU A 54 11.51 -7.24 10.56
CA GLU A 54 12.44 -7.69 9.54
C GLU A 54 12.17 -6.98 8.23
N SER A 55 13.25 -6.63 7.52
CA SER A 55 13.13 -5.98 6.23
C SER A 55 14.02 -6.64 5.19
N VAL A 56 13.63 -6.49 3.93
CA VAL A 56 14.42 -7.01 2.82
C VAL A 56 14.34 -6.05 1.63
N TYR A 57 15.47 -5.83 1.00
CA TYR A 57 15.56 -5.15 -0.28
C TYR A 57 15.60 -6.19 -1.38
N ILE A 58 14.71 -6.06 -2.37
CA ILE A 58 14.67 -6.93 -3.53
C ILE A 58 14.77 -6.06 -4.78
N SER A 59 15.88 -6.19 -5.50
CA SER A 59 16.09 -5.39 -6.71
C SER A 59 15.13 -5.83 -7.82
N LYS A 60 14.88 -4.92 -8.76
CA LYS A 60 13.91 -5.10 -9.85
C LYS A 60 14.11 -6.41 -10.63
N LYS A 61 15.34 -6.83 -10.81
CA LYS A 61 15.66 -8.03 -11.62
C LYS A 61 15.14 -9.35 -11.05
N TYR A 62 14.79 -9.38 -9.75
CA TYR A 62 14.36 -10.62 -9.10
C TYR A 62 12.86 -10.81 -9.02
N TRP A 63 12.07 -9.77 -9.33
CA TRP A 63 10.62 -9.83 -9.10
C TRP A 63 9.88 -10.85 -9.98
N GLN A 64 10.47 -11.25 -11.14
CA GLN A 64 9.89 -12.30 -11.98
C GLN A 64 10.40 -13.69 -11.65
N HIS A 65 11.01 -13.86 -10.46
CA HIS A 65 11.61 -15.12 -10.01
C HIS A 65 10.91 -15.60 -8.73
N PRO A 66 9.78 -16.33 -8.86
CA PRO A 66 9.07 -16.85 -7.67
C PRO A 66 9.96 -17.66 -6.74
N GLU A 67 10.91 -18.42 -7.28
CA GLU A 67 11.84 -19.24 -6.51
C GLU A 67 12.74 -18.43 -5.57
N ILE A 68 12.89 -17.13 -5.84
CA ILE A 68 13.69 -16.25 -4.98
C ILE A 68 12.79 -15.53 -3.95
N ILE A 69 11.60 -15.09 -4.37
CA ILE A 69 10.76 -14.24 -3.54
C ILE A 69 9.83 -15.03 -2.62
N LEU A 70 9.23 -16.13 -3.10
CA LEU A 70 8.33 -16.92 -2.27
C LEU A 70 8.95 -17.38 -0.95
N PRO A 71 10.19 -17.87 -0.93
CA PRO A 71 10.80 -18.28 0.34
C PRO A 71 10.90 -17.13 1.35
N VAL A 72 11.11 -15.89 0.89
CA VAL A 72 11.17 -14.71 1.77
C VAL A 72 9.82 -14.52 2.47
N LEU A 73 8.73 -14.61 1.72
CA LEU A 73 7.38 -14.44 2.26
C LEU A 73 6.97 -15.64 3.13
N GLU A 74 7.32 -16.85 2.72
CA GLU A 74 7.00 -18.08 3.44
C GLU A 74 7.72 -18.17 4.76
N THR A 75 8.98 -17.76 4.82
CA THR A 75 9.77 -17.79 6.06
C THR A 75 9.12 -16.92 7.14
N SER A 76 8.52 -15.80 6.76
CA SER A 76 7.79 -14.93 7.68
C SER A 76 6.32 -15.30 7.79
N GLU A 77 5.91 -16.37 7.13
CA GLU A 77 4.51 -16.86 7.15
C GLU A 77 3.50 -15.78 6.75
N ILE A 78 3.82 -15.01 5.72
CA ILE A 78 3.00 -13.89 5.28
C ILE A 78 1.67 -14.40 4.71
N THR A 79 0.57 -13.83 5.20
CA THR A 79 -0.79 -14.15 4.73
C THR A 79 -1.38 -13.04 3.86
N HIS A 80 -0.98 -11.79 4.08
CA HIS A 80 -1.53 -10.62 3.39
C HIS A 80 -0.41 -9.66 2.99
N ILE A 81 -0.57 -9.01 1.84
CA ILE A 81 0.39 -8.02 1.34
C ILE A 81 -0.30 -6.68 1.26
N VAL A 82 0.36 -5.65 1.80
CA VAL A 82 -0.11 -4.27 1.78
C VAL A 82 0.86 -3.45 0.95
N LEU A 83 0.36 -2.81 -0.11
CA LEU A 83 1.18 -1.91 -0.93
C LEU A 83 0.99 -0.49 -0.42
N ALA A 84 2.04 0.08 0.11
CA ALA A 84 2.04 1.43 0.70
C ALA A 84 3.06 2.31 -0.03
N GLY A 85 2.71 2.75 -1.23
CA GLY A 85 3.62 3.52 -2.07
C GLY A 85 4.67 2.66 -2.76
N PHE A 86 4.27 1.49 -3.21
CA PHE A 86 5.15 0.61 -3.98
C PHE A 86 5.06 0.99 -5.46
N LEU A 87 6.14 1.54 -6.02
CA LEU A 87 6.15 2.15 -7.35
C LEU A 87 6.54 1.18 -8.47
N SER A 88 6.28 -0.09 -8.31
CA SER A 88 6.48 -1.12 -9.32
C SER A 88 5.22 -1.93 -9.50
N LEU A 89 5.11 -2.59 -10.66
CA LEU A 89 4.05 -3.57 -10.87
C LEU A 89 4.29 -4.79 -10.01
N ILE A 90 3.21 -5.30 -9.45
CA ILE A 90 3.24 -6.61 -8.80
C ILE A 90 3.20 -7.67 -9.90
N PRO A 91 4.13 -8.63 -9.92
CA PRO A 91 4.11 -9.67 -10.96
C PRO A 91 2.86 -10.54 -10.88
N ASP A 92 2.40 -11.01 -12.04
CA ASP A 92 1.20 -11.86 -12.12
C ASP A 92 1.29 -13.09 -11.22
N TRP A 93 2.47 -13.72 -11.14
CA TRP A 93 2.63 -14.90 -10.30
C TRP A 93 2.35 -14.61 -8.82
N LEU A 94 2.71 -13.41 -8.35
CA LEU A 94 2.50 -13.02 -6.96
C LEU A 94 1.02 -12.71 -6.72
N ILE A 95 0.37 -12.05 -7.66
CA ILE A 95 -1.07 -11.77 -7.60
C ILE A 95 -1.85 -13.09 -7.52
N LYS A 96 -1.46 -14.09 -8.30
CA LYS A 96 -2.10 -15.40 -8.28
C LYS A 96 -1.89 -16.12 -6.95
N THR A 97 -0.66 -16.05 -6.40
CA THR A 97 -0.31 -16.71 -5.13
C THR A 97 -1.08 -16.12 -3.96
N TYR A 98 -1.25 -14.80 -3.95
CA TYR A 98 -1.94 -14.06 -2.88
C TYR A 98 -3.27 -13.51 -3.35
N LYS A 99 -3.97 -14.24 -4.21
CA LYS A 99 -5.25 -13.79 -4.77
C LYS A 99 -6.24 -13.40 -3.66
N GLY A 100 -6.77 -12.18 -3.78
CA GLY A 100 -7.69 -11.63 -2.78
C GLY A 100 -7.02 -11.18 -1.49
N ARG A 101 -5.68 -11.24 -1.41
CA ARG A 101 -4.94 -10.87 -0.20
C ARG A 101 -3.88 -9.80 -0.42
N ILE A 102 -4.00 -9.02 -1.49
CA ILE A 102 -3.14 -7.87 -1.75
C ILE A 102 -4.02 -6.64 -1.82
N ILE A 103 -3.68 -5.63 -1.03
CA ILE A 103 -4.41 -4.36 -0.97
C ILE A 103 -3.46 -3.21 -1.28
N ASN A 104 -3.95 -2.20 -2.00
CA ASN A 104 -3.18 -1.01 -2.37
C ASN A 104 -3.94 0.24 -1.97
N ILE A 105 -3.21 1.30 -1.67
CA ILE A 105 -3.78 2.62 -1.53
C ILE A 105 -3.33 3.50 -2.70
N HIS A 106 -4.30 4.10 -3.39
CA HIS A 106 -4.06 5.03 -4.49
C HIS A 106 -4.43 6.45 -4.04
N PRO A 107 -3.56 7.44 -4.29
CA PRO A 107 -3.74 8.79 -3.75
C PRO A 107 -4.66 9.67 -4.61
N ALA A 108 -5.76 9.12 -5.11
CA ALA A 108 -6.80 9.83 -5.84
C ALA A 108 -8.10 9.02 -5.81
N LEU A 109 -9.17 9.60 -6.31
CA LEU A 109 -10.48 8.94 -6.40
C LEU A 109 -10.58 8.17 -7.73
N LEU A 110 -10.30 6.86 -7.69
CA LEU A 110 -10.45 6.02 -8.88
C LEU A 110 -11.91 5.96 -9.33
N PRO A 111 -12.18 5.81 -10.64
CA PRO A 111 -11.25 5.49 -11.72
C PRO A 111 -10.47 6.68 -12.30
N ASN A 112 -10.78 7.90 -11.89
CA ASN A 112 -10.04 9.07 -12.35
C ASN A 112 -8.62 9.04 -11.79
N TYR A 113 -7.66 9.52 -12.58
CA TYR A 113 -6.25 9.59 -12.17
C TYR A 113 -5.65 8.24 -11.80
N GLY A 114 -6.16 7.15 -12.39
CA GLY A 114 -5.60 5.81 -12.25
C GLY A 114 -4.91 5.35 -13.51
N GLY A 115 -4.33 4.16 -13.46
CA GLY A 115 -3.72 3.51 -14.60
C GLY A 115 -2.25 3.86 -14.80
N LYS A 116 -1.74 3.57 -15.99
CA LYS A 116 -0.33 3.72 -16.32
C LYS A 116 0.15 5.16 -16.13
N GLY A 117 1.25 5.33 -15.41
CA GLY A 117 1.86 6.64 -15.18
C GLY A 117 1.27 7.43 -14.01
N MET A 118 0.14 7.01 -13.47
CA MET A 118 -0.53 7.71 -12.37
C MET A 118 -0.02 7.19 -11.01
N TYR A 119 1.19 7.59 -10.65
CA TYR A 119 1.80 7.25 -9.37
C TYR A 119 2.62 8.44 -8.85
N GLY A 120 2.88 8.45 -7.55
CA GLY A 120 3.67 9.50 -6.90
C GLY A 120 3.14 10.89 -7.16
N HIS A 121 4.03 11.82 -7.44
CA HIS A 121 3.67 13.23 -7.68
C HIS A 121 2.86 13.44 -8.97
N HIS A 122 2.93 12.52 -9.92
CA HIS A 122 2.20 12.63 -11.19
C HIS A 122 0.69 12.73 -10.99
N VAL A 123 0.17 12.01 -10.00
CA VAL A 123 -1.27 12.04 -9.66
C VAL A 123 -1.68 13.45 -9.24
N HIS A 124 -0.94 14.04 -8.31
CA HIS A 124 -1.29 15.36 -7.76
C HIS A 124 -1.10 16.48 -8.78
N GLU A 125 -0.11 16.36 -9.66
CA GLU A 125 0.06 17.28 -10.78
C GLU A 125 -1.12 17.19 -11.73
N ALA A 126 -1.61 15.98 -12.02
CA ALA A 126 -2.76 15.77 -12.91
C ALA A 126 -4.04 16.36 -12.29
N VAL A 127 -4.24 16.16 -10.99
CA VAL A 127 -5.40 16.74 -10.28
C VAL A 127 -5.34 18.26 -10.35
N LYS A 128 -4.19 18.87 -10.08
CA LYS A 128 -4.02 20.32 -10.15
C LYS A 128 -4.29 20.83 -11.56
N LYS A 129 -3.77 20.18 -12.57
CA LYS A 129 -3.92 20.56 -13.96
C LYS A 129 -5.38 20.51 -14.40
N SER A 130 -6.16 19.56 -13.88
CA SER A 130 -7.58 19.41 -14.22
C SER A 130 -8.46 20.52 -13.60
N GLY A 131 -7.98 21.16 -12.54
CA GLY A 131 -8.76 22.16 -11.80
C GLY A 131 -9.76 21.56 -10.81
N ASP A 132 -9.70 20.26 -10.54
CA ASP A 132 -10.60 19.64 -9.58
C ASP A 132 -10.39 20.22 -8.17
N LEU A 133 -11.49 20.45 -7.48
CA LEU A 133 -11.50 20.94 -6.10
C LEU A 133 -11.70 19.84 -5.07
N ILE A 134 -11.68 18.59 -5.52
CA ILE A 134 -11.77 17.40 -4.67
C ILE A 134 -10.76 16.38 -5.19
N SER A 135 -9.94 15.86 -4.30
CA SER A 135 -9.13 14.67 -4.54
C SER A 135 -9.55 13.62 -3.51
N GLY A 136 -8.69 12.70 -3.19
CA GLY A 136 -9.02 11.70 -2.19
C GLY A 136 -8.11 10.50 -2.22
N ILE A 137 -8.57 9.45 -1.57
CA ILE A 137 -7.87 8.17 -1.54
C ILE A 137 -8.81 7.06 -1.99
N THR A 138 -8.25 6.03 -2.60
CA THR A 138 -8.95 4.80 -2.94
C THR A 138 -8.11 3.63 -2.46
N ILE A 139 -8.71 2.78 -1.64
CA ILE A 139 -8.08 1.55 -1.16
C ILE A 139 -8.76 0.39 -1.88
N HIS A 140 -8.00 -0.47 -2.54
CA HIS A 140 -8.57 -1.53 -3.38
C HIS A 140 -7.72 -2.79 -3.33
N GLU A 141 -8.37 -3.92 -3.60
CA GLU A 141 -7.66 -5.17 -3.82
C GLU A 141 -6.94 -5.10 -5.17
N VAL A 142 -5.79 -5.74 -5.25
CA VAL A 142 -4.97 -5.72 -6.46
C VAL A 142 -5.27 -6.94 -7.31
N ASN A 143 -5.48 -6.69 -8.61
CA ASN A 143 -5.57 -7.73 -9.63
C ASN A 143 -4.55 -7.43 -10.72
N GLU A 144 -4.59 -8.14 -11.83
CA GLU A 144 -3.65 -7.97 -12.93
C GLU A 144 -3.87 -6.69 -13.75
N HIS A 145 -4.89 -5.90 -13.43
CA HIS A 145 -5.17 -4.62 -14.08
C HIS A 145 -4.84 -3.47 -13.14
N TYR A 146 -4.16 -2.44 -13.65
CA TYR A 146 -3.78 -1.26 -12.89
C TYR A 146 -4.99 -0.55 -12.26
N ASP A 147 -4.99 -0.39 -10.94
CA ASP A 147 -5.98 0.39 -10.21
C ASP A 147 -7.44 0.05 -10.55
N GLU A 148 -7.69 -1.18 -11.00
CA GLU A 148 -9.01 -1.64 -11.40
C GLU A 148 -9.55 -2.78 -10.53
N GLY A 149 -8.86 -3.11 -9.44
CA GLY A 149 -9.32 -4.14 -8.52
C GLY A 149 -10.52 -3.68 -7.69
N LYS A 150 -11.09 -4.61 -6.94
CA LYS A 150 -12.27 -4.34 -6.08
C LYS A 150 -11.97 -3.21 -5.10
N VAL A 151 -12.77 -2.14 -5.15
CA VAL A 151 -12.65 -1.01 -4.23
C VAL A 151 -13.15 -1.41 -2.85
N ILE A 152 -12.34 -1.19 -1.83
CA ILE A 152 -12.66 -1.48 -0.44
C ILE A 152 -13.12 -0.20 0.27
N PHE A 153 -12.49 0.94 -0.04
CA PHE A 153 -12.77 2.19 0.65
C PHE A 153 -12.36 3.39 -0.21
N ARG A 154 -13.16 4.45 -0.17
CA ARG A 154 -12.84 5.73 -0.83
C ARG A 154 -13.14 6.85 0.17
N LYS A 155 -12.30 7.88 0.16
CA LYS A 155 -12.53 9.07 0.99
C LYS A 155 -12.16 10.32 0.19
N GLU A 156 -13.08 11.27 0.12
CA GLU A 156 -12.85 12.56 -0.52
C GLU A 156 -12.00 13.46 0.35
N VAL A 157 -11.15 14.26 -0.29
CA VAL A 157 -10.31 15.28 0.35
C VAL A 157 -10.58 16.60 -0.37
N GLU A 158 -11.07 17.58 0.35
CA GLU A 158 -11.35 18.91 -0.21
C GLU A 158 -10.06 19.67 -0.47
N LEU A 159 -10.01 20.36 -1.62
CA LEU A 159 -8.87 21.15 -2.05
C LEU A 159 -9.25 22.63 -2.11
N GLU A 160 -8.23 23.49 -2.03
CA GLU A 160 -8.39 24.93 -2.25
C GLU A 160 -7.93 25.27 -3.67
N VAL A 161 -8.52 26.33 -4.24
CA VAL A 161 -8.17 26.78 -5.60
C VAL A 161 -6.68 27.06 -5.71
N MET A 162 -6.07 27.56 -4.65
CA MET A 162 -4.66 27.95 -4.65
C MET A 162 -3.70 26.82 -4.23
N ASP A 163 -4.20 25.63 -3.96
CA ASP A 163 -3.33 24.52 -3.58
C ASP A 163 -2.36 24.17 -4.71
N THR A 164 -1.09 24.02 -4.34
CA THR A 164 -0.07 23.49 -5.23
C THR A 164 -0.16 21.96 -5.27
N PRO A 165 0.45 21.28 -6.26
CA PRO A 165 0.51 19.82 -6.23
C PRO A 165 1.09 19.27 -4.93
N GLU A 166 2.07 19.94 -4.33
CA GLU A 166 2.68 19.55 -3.06
C GLU A 166 1.70 19.66 -1.90
N GLU A 167 0.86 20.71 -1.90
CA GLU A 167 -0.18 20.87 -0.88
C GLU A 167 -1.28 19.82 -1.04
N ILE A 168 -1.64 19.50 -2.28
CA ILE A 168 -2.59 18.42 -2.58
C ILE A 168 -2.04 17.10 -2.05
N ALA A 169 -0.76 16.81 -2.35
CA ALA A 169 -0.09 15.59 -1.87
C ALA A 169 -0.14 15.49 -0.35
N ARG A 170 0.14 16.58 0.35
CA ARG A 170 0.14 16.60 1.82
C ARG A 170 -1.25 16.33 2.39
N LYS A 171 -2.28 16.95 1.81
CA LYS A 171 -3.66 16.75 2.26
C LYS A 171 -4.13 15.32 2.05
N VAL A 172 -3.79 14.75 0.88
CA VAL A 172 -4.14 13.36 0.56
C VAL A 172 -3.39 12.40 1.49
N LEU A 173 -2.10 12.66 1.75
CA LEU A 173 -1.30 11.83 2.65
C LEU A 173 -1.88 11.81 4.07
N GLN A 174 -2.40 12.94 4.55
CA GLN A 174 -3.04 13.00 5.86
C GLN A 174 -4.25 12.04 5.91
N ALA A 175 -5.02 11.98 4.84
CA ALA A 175 -6.15 11.05 4.76
C ALA A 175 -5.68 9.60 4.72
N GLU A 176 -4.60 9.30 4.00
CA GLU A 176 -4.00 7.96 4.00
C GLU A 176 -3.61 7.54 5.42
N HIS A 177 -2.90 8.41 6.14
CA HIS A 177 -2.47 8.14 7.51
C HIS A 177 -3.67 7.93 8.46
N MET A 178 -4.76 8.63 8.23
CA MET A 178 -5.94 8.55 9.09
C MET A 178 -6.72 7.23 8.88
N TYR A 179 -6.80 6.73 7.65
CA TYR A 179 -7.73 5.67 7.33
C TYR A 179 -7.11 4.32 7.00
N PHE A 180 -5.89 4.28 6.48
CA PHE A 180 -5.37 3.04 5.85
C PHE A 180 -5.30 1.86 6.83
N ALA A 181 -4.73 2.04 7.99
CA ALA A 181 -4.57 0.94 8.96
C ALA A 181 -5.92 0.39 9.40
N GLN A 182 -6.90 1.27 9.67
CA GLN A 182 -8.25 0.86 10.06
C GLN A 182 -8.95 0.07 8.95
N VAL A 183 -8.75 0.48 7.70
CA VAL A 183 -9.34 -0.20 6.55
C VAL A 183 -8.69 -1.57 6.34
N ILE A 184 -7.37 -1.67 6.53
CA ILE A 184 -6.67 -2.95 6.47
C ILE A 184 -7.25 -3.92 7.50
N GLU A 185 -7.46 -3.46 8.73
CA GLU A 185 -8.04 -4.28 9.79
C GLU A 185 -9.44 -4.77 9.42
N ALA A 186 -10.29 -3.86 8.97
CA ALA A 186 -11.65 -4.22 8.57
C ALA A 186 -11.66 -5.20 7.39
N TRP A 187 -10.78 -5.00 6.44
CA TRP A 187 -10.64 -5.86 5.27
C TRP A 187 -10.23 -7.29 5.66
N ILE A 188 -9.22 -7.42 6.50
CA ILE A 188 -8.77 -8.73 6.99
C ILE A 188 -9.89 -9.42 7.77
N ASN A 189 -10.55 -8.68 8.68
CA ASN A 189 -11.65 -9.23 9.48
C ASN A 189 -12.81 -9.71 8.61
N SER A 190 -13.14 -8.99 7.54
CA SER A 190 -14.23 -9.38 6.64
C SER A 190 -13.95 -10.70 5.93
N GLN A 191 -12.69 -11.00 5.66
CA GLN A 191 -12.29 -12.26 5.02
C GLN A 191 -12.44 -13.45 5.97
N HIS A 192 -12.25 -13.23 7.27
CA HIS A 192 -12.39 -14.27 8.29
C HIS A 192 -13.85 -14.58 8.60
N GLU A 193 -14.75 -13.62 8.41
CA GLU A 193 -16.18 -13.80 8.64
C GLU A 193 -16.86 -14.62 7.54
N HIS A 194 -16.26 -14.69 6.36
CA HIS A 194 -16.81 -15.38 5.20
C HIS A 194 -15.75 -16.33 4.62
N PRO A 195 -15.52 -17.46 5.28
CA PRO A 195 -14.51 -18.43 4.86
C PRO A 195 -14.82 -19.09 3.51
#